data_1973c9a20671a028a9095b2fd70fc262
#
_entry.id   1973c9a20671a028a9095b2fd70fc262
#
_cell.length_a   1.000
_cell.length_b   1.000
_cell.length_c   1.000
_cell.angle_alpha   90.00
_cell.angle_beta   90.00
_cell.angle_gamma   90.00
#
_symmetry.space_group_name_H-M   'P 1'
#
loop_
_entity.id
_entity.type
_entity.pdbx_description
1 polymer ?
#
loop_
_entity_poly.entity_id
_entity_poly.type
_entity_poly.pdbx_seq_one_letter_code
_entity_poly.pdbx_strand_id
1 'polypeptide(L)'
;MQLVYSGKTKEVYRLPDGNYRLRFKDDVTGTGSVFDPGANTVGPHIAGAGRAGLLLSKYFFERLAADGILTHYLAADMAENAMTVLPAAVFGRGIEVICRYRAYGSFLRRYGMYAWEGQPLEAFVEFTLKDDARQDPPIDKEALVMLG
;
A
#
# COMPACT_ATOMS: atom_id res chain seq x y z
N MET A 1 19.59 8.40 -11.57
CA MET A 1 18.25 8.04 -11.08
C MET A 1 17.33 7.86 -12.29
N GLN A 2 16.64 6.72 -12.41
CA GLN A 2 15.78 6.36 -13.54
C GLN A 2 14.37 6.09 -13.03
N LEU A 3 13.35 6.76 -13.60
CA LEU A 3 11.93 6.43 -13.31
C LEU A 3 11.63 5.03 -13.86
N VAL A 4 11.15 4.13 -13.00
CA VAL A 4 10.82 2.74 -13.37
C VAL A 4 9.34 2.44 -13.26
N TYR A 5 8.60 3.22 -12.45
CA TYR A 5 7.16 3.05 -12.31
C TYR A 5 6.50 4.34 -11.82
N SER A 6 5.32 4.67 -12.35
CA SER A 6 4.49 5.77 -11.87
C SER A 6 3.14 5.21 -11.41
N GLY A 7 2.97 5.13 -10.10
CA GLY A 7 1.72 4.71 -9.45
C GLY A 7 0.77 5.88 -9.21
N LYS A 8 -0.37 5.60 -8.60
CA LYS A 8 -1.43 6.59 -8.31
C LYS A 8 -0.92 7.71 -7.38
N THR A 9 -0.22 7.33 -6.31
CA THR A 9 0.21 8.25 -5.24
C THR A 9 1.73 8.35 -5.11
N LYS A 10 2.50 7.56 -5.85
CA LYS A 10 3.96 7.52 -5.78
C LYS A 10 4.58 7.28 -7.14
N GLU A 11 5.77 7.83 -7.32
CA GLU A 11 6.70 7.48 -8.39
C GLU A 11 7.84 6.66 -7.82
N VAL A 12 8.31 5.68 -8.56
CA VAL A 12 9.40 4.78 -8.16
C VAL A 12 10.59 5.01 -9.09
N TYR A 13 11.72 5.37 -8.52
CA TYR A 13 12.97 5.57 -9.23
C TYR A 13 14.00 4.54 -8.78
N ARG A 14 14.75 4.01 -9.73
CA ARG A 14 15.93 3.18 -9.45
C ARG A 14 17.14 4.08 -9.25
N LEU A 15 17.87 3.86 -8.17
CA LEU A 15 19.11 4.55 -7.83
C LEU A 15 20.32 3.79 -8.38
N PRO A 16 21.49 4.48 -8.55
CA PRO A 16 22.72 3.84 -9.05
C PRO A 16 23.25 2.72 -8.15
N ASP A 17 22.98 2.78 -6.86
CA ASP A 17 23.39 1.79 -5.86
C ASP A 17 22.49 0.56 -5.81
N GLY A 18 21.46 0.49 -6.67
CA GLY A 18 20.49 -0.61 -6.76
C GLY A 18 19.26 -0.44 -5.86
N ASN A 19 19.25 0.52 -4.96
CA ASN A 19 18.09 0.87 -4.15
C ASN A 19 17.00 1.57 -4.97
N TYR A 20 15.86 1.82 -4.34
CA TYR A 20 14.77 2.57 -4.95
C TYR A 20 14.43 3.81 -4.15
N ARG A 21 14.00 4.86 -4.88
CA ARG A 21 13.46 6.08 -4.31
C ARG A 21 11.98 6.16 -4.62
N LEU A 22 11.15 6.25 -3.59
CA LEU A 22 9.71 6.45 -3.69
C LEU A 22 9.41 7.93 -3.48
N ARG A 23 9.02 8.66 -4.53
CA ARG A 23 8.58 10.04 -4.45
C ARG A 23 7.08 10.09 -4.23
N PHE A 24 6.63 10.74 -3.18
CA PHE A 24 5.23 10.87 -2.83
C PHE A 24 4.60 12.03 -3.60
N LYS A 25 3.47 11.74 -4.23
CA LYS A 25 2.67 12.70 -5.02
C LYS A 25 1.54 13.26 -4.17
N ASP A 26 1.06 14.43 -4.54
CA ASP A 26 -0.14 15.03 -3.95
C ASP A 26 -1.44 14.52 -4.58
N ASP A 27 -1.34 13.60 -5.54
CA ASP A 27 -2.49 12.88 -6.08
C ASP A 27 -3.01 11.87 -5.05
N VAL A 28 -4.32 11.81 -4.87
CA VAL A 28 -4.98 10.84 -4.02
C VAL A 28 -5.90 9.93 -4.85
N THR A 29 -6.35 8.84 -4.26
CA THR A 29 -7.33 7.96 -4.93
C THR A 29 -8.71 8.60 -4.93
N GLY A 30 -9.49 8.32 -5.99
CA GLY A 30 -10.83 8.89 -6.13
C GLY A 30 -11.38 8.74 -7.54
N THR A 31 -12.54 9.37 -7.76
CA THR A 31 -13.19 9.42 -9.07
C THR A 31 -13.41 10.87 -9.45
N GLY A 32 -12.76 11.32 -10.53
CA GLY A 32 -12.80 12.75 -10.92
C GLY A 32 -12.25 13.66 -9.82
N SER A 33 -13.04 14.61 -9.35
CA SER A 33 -12.68 15.54 -8.26
C SER A 33 -13.07 15.04 -6.86
N VAL A 34 -13.63 13.84 -6.74
CA VAL A 34 -14.10 13.30 -5.46
C VAL A 34 -13.05 12.37 -4.88
N PHE A 35 -12.58 12.67 -3.66
CA PHE A 35 -11.71 11.79 -2.89
C PHE A 35 -12.47 10.53 -2.47
N ASP A 36 -11.90 9.36 -2.76
CA ASP A 36 -12.40 8.06 -2.30
C ASP A 36 -11.20 7.15 -2.00
N PRO A 37 -10.92 6.84 -0.72
CA PRO A 37 -9.80 5.98 -0.36
C PRO A 37 -9.96 4.54 -0.84
N GLY A 38 -11.19 4.12 -1.19
CA GLY A 38 -11.50 2.80 -1.73
C GLY A 38 -11.41 2.71 -3.25
N ALA A 39 -11.26 3.84 -3.95
CA ALA A 39 -11.17 3.87 -5.40
C ALA A 39 -9.81 3.33 -5.90
N ASN A 40 -9.84 2.61 -7.03
CA ASN A 40 -8.63 2.13 -7.70
C ASN A 40 -8.18 3.03 -8.85
N THR A 41 -8.57 4.31 -8.83
CA THR A 41 -8.27 5.35 -9.82
C THR A 41 -7.61 6.56 -9.16
N VAL A 42 -6.91 7.35 -9.98
CA VAL A 42 -6.40 8.65 -9.53
C VAL A 42 -7.57 9.61 -9.45
N GLY A 43 -7.74 10.21 -8.28
CA GLY A 43 -8.75 11.21 -7.98
C GLY A 43 -8.18 12.64 -7.96
N PRO A 44 -8.61 13.48 -7.02
CA PRO A 44 -8.17 14.87 -6.96
C PRO A 44 -6.71 15.00 -6.55
N HIS A 45 -6.11 16.14 -6.91
CA HIS A 45 -4.85 16.59 -6.38
C HIS A 45 -5.09 17.38 -5.08
N ILE A 46 -4.48 16.95 -3.97
CA ILE A 46 -4.61 17.61 -2.67
C ILE A 46 -3.24 18.04 -2.20
N ALA A 47 -2.97 19.34 -2.23
CA ALA A 47 -1.68 19.90 -1.84
C ALA A 47 -1.26 19.45 -0.43
N GLY A 48 -0.06 18.89 -0.31
CA GLY A 48 0.50 18.37 0.94
C GLY A 48 0.12 16.92 1.28
N ALA A 49 -0.75 16.26 0.50
CA ALA A 49 -1.12 14.86 0.74
C ALA A 49 0.10 13.93 0.66
N GLY A 50 0.97 14.11 -0.32
CA GLY A 50 2.21 13.35 -0.46
C GLY A 50 3.14 13.54 0.74
N ARG A 51 3.29 14.77 1.23
CA ARG A 51 4.10 15.04 2.42
C ARG A 51 3.52 14.41 3.68
N ALA A 52 2.20 14.47 3.85
CA ALA A 52 1.51 13.80 4.96
C ALA A 52 1.71 12.27 4.90
N GLY A 53 1.57 11.69 3.70
CA GLY A 53 1.83 10.27 3.46
C GLY A 53 3.27 9.86 3.76
N LEU A 54 4.25 10.68 3.37
CA LEU A 54 5.67 10.46 3.69
C LEU A 54 5.93 10.53 5.21
N LEU A 55 5.41 11.55 5.90
CA LEU A 55 5.56 11.71 7.35
C LEU A 55 5.00 10.51 8.10
N LEU A 56 3.81 10.06 7.73
CA LEU A 56 3.15 8.91 8.35
C LEU A 56 3.94 7.62 8.09
N SER A 57 4.38 7.41 6.85
CA SER A 57 5.22 6.24 6.49
C SER A 57 6.54 6.24 7.27
N LYS A 58 7.25 7.39 7.31
CA LYS A 58 8.48 7.56 8.10
C LYS A 58 8.27 7.18 9.56
N TYR A 59 7.22 7.74 10.20
CA TYR A 59 6.92 7.48 11.59
C TYR A 59 6.77 5.98 11.89
N PHE A 60 5.96 5.28 11.09
CA PHE A 60 5.72 3.85 11.32
C PHE A 60 6.95 2.99 11.00
N PHE A 61 7.69 3.27 9.93
CA PHE A 61 8.90 2.51 9.63
C PHE A 61 9.99 2.69 10.70
N GLU A 62 10.17 3.91 11.21
CA GLU A 62 11.11 4.17 12.30
C GLU A 62 10.67 3.53 13.61
N ARG A 63 9.36 3.47 13.87
CA ARG A 63 8.80 2.75 15.01
C ARG A 63 9.02 1.24 14.90
N LEU A 64 8.75 0.65 13.74
CA LEU A 64 9.01 -0.77 13.47
C LEU A 64 10.51 -1.10 13.65
N ALA A 65 11.39 -0.25 13.15
CA ALA A 65 12.83 -0.42 13.31
C ALA A 65 13.27 -0.36 14.79
N ALA A 66 12.67 0.54 15.59
CA ALA A 66 12.93 0.62 17.03
C ALA A 66 12.47 -0.65 17.80
N ASP A 67 11.45 -1.32 17.29
CA ASP A 67 10.97 -2.60 17.83
C ASP A 67 11.70 -3.83 17.22
N GLY A 68 12.78 -3.61 16.45
CA GLY A 68 13.60 -4.66 15.84
C GLY A 68 12.98 -5.35 14.63
N ILE A 69 11.90 -4.81 14.07
CA ILE A 69 11.21 -5.37 12.91
C ILE A 69 11.90 -4.89 11.63
N LEU A 70 12.42 -5.83 10.85
CA LEU A 70 13.08 -5.54 9.58
C LEU A 70 12.06 -5.10 8.53
N THR A 71 12.38 -4.02 7.82
CA THR A 71 11.58 -3.51 6.71
C THR A 71 12.48 -3.14 5.54
N HIS A 72 11.90 -2.74 4.41
CA HIS A 72 12.66 -2.24 3.26
C HIS A 72 13.05 -0.75 3.40
N TYR A 73 12.59 -0.05 4.42
CA TYR A 73 12.85 1.37 4.63
C TYR A 73 14.32 1.63 5.01
N LEU A 74 14.95 2.61 4.36
CA LEU A 74 16.29 3.07 4.68
C LEU A 74 16.30 4.49 5.27
N ALA A 75 15.70 5.45 4.57
CA ALA A 75 15.66 6.84 4.98
C ALA A 75 14.54 7.62 4.31
N ALA A 76 14.07 8.70 4.95
CA ALA A 76 13.20 9.70 4.35
C ALA A 76 13.93 11.01 4.07
N ASP A 77 13.69 11.56 2.88
CA ASP A 77 14.12 12.88 2.45
C ASP A 77 12.92 13.83 2.43
N MET A 78 12.80 14.63 3.47
CA MET A 78 11.66 15.54 3.63
C MET A 78 11.70 16.72 2.66
N ALA A 79 12.87 17.11 2.15
CA ALA A 79 13.01 18.20 1.18
C ALA A 79 12.48 17.78 -0.19
N GLU A 80 12.78 16.55 -0.60
CA GLU A 80 12.39 16.00 -1.90
C GLU A 80 11.06 15.22 -1.86
N ASN A 81 10.39 15.20 -0.70
CA ASN A 81 9.15 14.45 -0.48
C ASN A 81 9.27 12.97 -0.89
N ALA A 82 10.36 12.33 -0.50
CA ALA A 82 10.71 10.98 -0.93
C ALA A 82 11.25 10.11 0.19
N MET A 83 11.22 8.80 0.02
CA MET A 83 11.94 7.84 0.85
C MET A 83 12.81 6.92 0.00
N THR A 84 13.94 6.51 0.56
CA THR A 84 14.82 5.48 -0.02
C THR A 84 14.52 4.15 0.63
N VAL A 85 14.41 3.11 -0.21
CA VAL A 85 14.06 1.76 0.22
C VAL A 85 14.96 0.72 -0.45
N LEU A 86 15.15 -0.42 0.19
CA LEU A 86 15.74 -1.60 -0.39
C LEU A 86 14.88 -2.14 -1.55
N PRO A 87 15.47 -2.82 -2.53
CA PRO A 87 14.71 -3.58 -3.51
C PRO A 87 13.91 -4.68 -2.80
N ALA A 88 12.65 -4.86 -3.20
CA ALA A 88 11.80 -5.92 -2.69
C ALA A 88 11.46 -6.90 -3.81
N ALA A 89 11.54 -8.19 -3.52
CA ALA A 89 10.96 -9.23 -4.35
C ALA A 89 9.50 -9.44 -3.95
N VAL A 90 8.64 -9.66 -4.93
CA VAL A 90 7.23 -9.93 -4.70
C VAL A 90 6.89 -11.33 -5.21
N PHE A 91 5.91 -11.98 -4.57
CA PHE A 91 5.34 -13.22 -5.06
C PHE A 91 4.48 -12.93 -6.31
N GLY A 92 4.82 -13.55 -7.44
CA GLY A 92 4.12 -13.32 -8.70
C GLY A 92 4.04 -11.82 -9.06
N ARG A 93 2.83 -11.30 -9.16
CA ARG A 93 2.56 -9.86 -9.36
C ARG A 93 2.42 -9.08 -8.06
N GLY A 94 2.51 -9.75 -6.94
CA GLY A 94 2.34 -9.23 -5.59
C GLY A 94 1.19 -9.88 -4.83
N ILE A 95 1.32 -9.89 -3.52
CA ILE A 95 0.29 -10.31 -2.57
C ILE A 95 0.03 -9.15 -1.63
N GLU A 96 -1.22 -8.85 -1.39
CA GLU A 96 -1.62 -7.97 -0.30
C GLU A 96 -1.90 -8.81 0.94
N VAL A 97 -1.28 -8.46 2.04
CA VAL A 97 -1.54 -9.04 3.37
C VAL A 97 -2.33 -8.00 4.16
N ILE A 98 -3.56 -8.30 4.50
CA ILE A 98 -4.48 -7.36 5.10
C ILE A 98 -4.87 -7.85 6.49
N CYS A 99 -4.63 -7.05 7.53
CA CYS A 99 -5.13 -7.30 8.89
C CYS A 99 -6.23 -6.29 9.21
N ARG A 100 -7.41 -6.78 9.60
CA ARG A 100 -8.57 -5.96 9.89
C ARG A 100 -9.01 -6.11 11.33
N TYR A 101 -9.17 -4.99 12.00
CA TYR A 101 -9.81 -4.91 13.32
C TYR A 101 -11.27 -4.45 13.23
N ARG A 102 -11.70 -4.01 12.02
CA ARG A 102 -13.07 -3.61 11.76
C ARG A 102 -13.46 -3.93 10.32
N ALA A 103 -14.76 -4.21 10.13
CA ALA A 103 -15.34 -4.54 8.84
C ALA A 103 -15.57 -3.26 8.00
N TYR A 104 -14.71 -3.02 7.00
CA TYR A 104 -14.80 -1.90 6.05
C TYR A 104 -14.35 -2.31 4.64
N GLY A 105 -14.73 -1.52 3.64
CA GLY A 105 -14.24 -1.59 2.28
C GLY A 105 -14.47 -2.94 1.61
N SER A 106 -13.42 -3.56 1.06
CA SER A 106 -13.52 -4.83 0.33
C SER A 106 -14.04 -6.00 1.18
N PHE A 107 -13.87 -5.95 2.51
CA PHE A 107 -14.47 -6.92 3.41
C PHE A 107 -16.00 -6.92 3.29
N LEU A 108 -16.62 -5.74 3.35
CA LEU A 108 -18.08 -5.63 3.23
C LEU A 108 -18.59 -5.96 1.82
N ARG A 109 -17.81 -5.70 0.77
CA ARG A 109 -18.17 -6.13 -0.58
C ARG A 109 -18.30 -7.65 -0.69
N ARG A 110 -17.48 -8.41 0.07
CA ARG A 110 -17.50 -9.88 0.09
C ARG A 110 -18.47 -10.45 1.13
N TYR A 111 -18.56 -9.83 2.31
CA TYR A 111 -19.22 -10.39 3.49
C TYR A 111 -20.34 -9.52 4.05
N GLY A 112 -20.81 -8.50 3.32
CA GLY A 112 -21.83 -7.56 3.80
C GLY A 112 -23.21 -8.18 4.09
N MET A 113 -23.46 -9.41 3.61
CA MET A 113 -24.66 -10.18 4.03
C MET A 113 -24.55 -10.74 5.46
N TYR A 114 -23.33 -10.80 6.01
CA TYR A 114 -23.02 -11.44 7.29
C TYR A 114 -22.42 -10.48 8.31
N ALA A 115 -22.02 -9.29 7.89
CA ALA A 115 -21.34 -8.31 8.72
C ALA A 115 -21.86 -6.88 8.44
N TRP A 116 -21.90 -6.04 9.46
CA TRP A 116 -22.24 -4.62 9.32
C TRP A 116 -20.98 -3.74 9.29
N GLU A 117 -21.14 -2.54 8.74
CA GLU A 117 -20.04 -1.58 8.65
C GLU A 117 -19.53 -1.18 10.05
N GLY A 118 -18.21 -1.25 10.23
CA GLY A 118 -17.56 -0.96 11.50
C GLY A 118 -17.61 -2.09 12.53
N GLN A 119 -18.19 -3.25 12.21
CA GLN A 119 -18.20 -4.42 13.11
C GLN A 119 -16.78 -4.73 13.59
N PRO A 120 -16.55 -4.91 14.92
CA PRO A 120 -15.27 -5.33 15.44
C PRO A 120 -14.85 -6.70 14.90
N LEU A 121 -13.57 -6.86 14.56
CA LEU A 121 -12.94 -8.10 14.13
C LEU A 121 -11.72 -8.37 15.00
N GLU A 122 -11.47 -9.63 15.34
CA GLU A 122 -10.31 -10.05 16.14
C GLU A 122 -9.11 -10.33 15.24
N ALA A 123 -8.43 -9.24 14.78
CA ALA A 123 -7.25 -9.33 13.91
C ALA A 123 -7.47 -10.28 12.72
N PHE A 124 -8.57 -10.08 11.99
CA PHE A 124 -8.88 -10.89 10.81
C PHE A 124 -7.83 -10.66 9.72
N VAL A 125 -7.05 -11.70 9.41
CA VAL A 125 -5.99 -11.65 8.38
C VAL A 125 -6.48 -12.34 7.11
N GLU A 126 -6.35 -11.63 5.99
CA GLU A 126 -6.65 -12.17 4.66
C GLU A 126 -5.53 -11.86 3.68
N PHE A 127 -5.48 -12.63 2.61
CA PHE A 127 -4.53 -12.46 1.52
C PHE A 127 -5.29 -12.26 0.21
N THR A 128 -4.81 -11.33 -0.64
CA THR A 128 -5.30 -11.16 -2.00
C THR A 128 -4.15 -11.14 -2.98
N LEU A 129 -4.36 -11.69 -4.18
CA LEU A 129 -3.42 -11.54 -5.29
C LEU A 129 -3.53 -10.13 -5.86
N LYS A 130 -2.40 -9.52 -6.20
CA LYS A 130 -2.43 -8.21 -6.88
C LYS A 130 -2.84 -8.38 -8.34
N ASP A 131 -4.12 -8.16 -8.60
CA ASP A 131 -4.72 -8.26 -9.92
C ASP A 131 -5.92 -7.29 -10.04
N ASP A 132 -5.63 -6.05 -10.38
CA ASP A 132 -6.63 -4.98 -10.51
C ASP A 132 -7.79 -5.37 -11.46
N ALA A 133 -7.49 -6.10 -12.52
CA ALA A 133 -8.49 -6.53 -13.51
C ALA A 133 -9.52 -7.51 -12.94
N ARG A 134 -9.12 -8.32 -11.96
CA ARG A 134 -9.98 -9.25 -11.23
C ARG A 134 -10.35 -8.78 -9.83
N GLN A 135 -10.14 -7.49 -9.52
CA GLN A 135 -10.46 -6.86 -8.23
C GLN A 135 -9.72 -7.50 -7.04
N ASP A 136 -8.44 -7.85 -7.24
CA ASP A 136 -7.56 -8.41 -6.22
C ASP A 136 -8.22 -9.63 -5.53
N PRO A 137 -8.36 -10.77 -6.23
CA PRO A 137 -9.09 -11.92 -5.71
C PRO A 137 -8.44 -12.49 -4.45
N PRO A 138 -9.23 -12.92 -3.46
CA PRO A 138 -8.70 -13.57 -2.27
C PRO A 138 -8.02 -14.89 -2.62
N ILE A 139 -7.00 -15.22 -1.84
CA ILE A 139 -6.28 -16.49 -1.94
C ILE A 139 -6.10 -17.08 -0.53
N ASP A 140 -6.32 -18.35 -0.39
CA ASP A 140 -6.10 -19.06 0.86
C ASP A 140 -4.66 -19.55 1.01
N LYS A 141 -4.32 -20.05 2.20
CA LYS A 141 -2.99 -20.53 2.52
C LYS A 141 -2.59 -21.73 1.67
N GLU A 142 -3.51 -22.62 1.41
CA GLU A 142 -3.31 -23.84 0.63
C GLU A 142 -2.96 -23.51 -0.81
N ALA A 143 -3.68 -22.58 -1.42
CA ALA A 143 -3.40 -22.10 -2.76
C ALA A 143 -2.06 -21.33 -2.83
N LEU A 144 -1.70 -20.56 -1.82
CA LEU A 144 -0.38 -19.91 -1.75
C LEU A 144 0.75 -20.94 -1.76
N VAL A 145 0.62 -22.00 -0.95
CA VAL A 145 1.62 -23.07 -0.91
C VAL A 145 1.72 -23.82 -2.23
N MET A 146 0.59 -24.04 -2.90
CA MET A 146 0.55 -24.72 -4.21
C MET A 146 1.19 -23.89 -5.33
N LEU A 147 1.04 -22.57 -5.30
CA LEU A 147 1.50 -21.66 -6.35
C LEU A 147 2.96 -21.20 -6.17
N GLY A 148 3.53 -21.31 -5.01
CA GLY A 148 4.81 -20.74 -4.68
C GLY A 148 5.88 -21.54 -4.23
#